data_f99f079d29cc49bc87dd36f6020ed1c8
#
_entry.id   f99f079d29cc49bc87dd36f6020ed1c8
#
_cell.length_a   1.000
_cell.length_b   1.000
_cell.length_c   1.000
_cell.angle_alpha   90.00
_cell.angle_beta   90.00
_cell.angle_gamma   90.00
#
_symmetry.space_group_name_H-M   'P 1'
#
loop_
_entity.id
_entity.type
_entity.pdbx_description
1 polymer ?
#
loop_
_entity_poly.entity_id
_entity_poly.type
_entity_poly.pdbx_seq_one_letter_code
_entity_poly.pdbx_strand_id
1 'polypeptide(L)'
;MIKKDGYYTIDVKTEDLAGNQNRCSRKFTVNQKGIQIHFLQEDLKEKQISTKNLKPGFRIESLEPVQVMAFLVNGQKKEYQWKEDKVYIKDPITENGKCSVSLHVKDSAGNEKTSEKIQFFYDTQKPVIKIEGLDQKSECEYGKQISILLENKTDQWEKVILDGKEQKLEHHKITWKELAPGKHVLHLKAVDQAGNKTDQRITFKITKVLPKAVKQIVVKQDKIPSKKDEKKQKHPDLWILFLIGTSIFVSVKMFCSYRKSRHS
;
A
#
# COMPACT_ATOMS: atom_id res chain seq x y z
N MET A 1 55.01 19.26 -15.19
CA MET A 1 53.68 19.29 -14.54
C MET A 1 53.33 17.89 -14.02
N ILE A 2 53.00 17.75 -12.72
CA ILE A 2 52.60 16.48 -12.13
C ILE A 2 51.17 16.20 -12.57
N LYS A 3 50.94 15.04 -13.22
CA LYS A 3 49.65 14.65 -13.82
C LYS A 3 48.94 13.49 -13.10
N LYS A 4 49.57 12.91 -12.09
CA LYS A 4 49.03 11.75 -11.40
C LYS A 4 48.63 12.13 -9.99
N ASP A 5 47.47 11.69 -9.57
CA ASP A 5 47.01 11.85 -8.20
C ASP A 5 47.89 11.05 -7.23
N GLY A 6 48.19 11.62 -6.08
CA GLY A 6 49.06 11.01 -5.07
C GLY A 6 49.72 11.99 -4.14
N TYR A 7 50.51 11.45 -3.22
CA TYR A 7 51.28 12.21 -2.24
C TYR A 7 52.69 12.43 -2.81
N TYR A 8 53.15 13.67 -2.74
CA TYR A 8 54.45 14.10 -3.27
C TYR A 8 55.24 14.81 -2.24
N THR A 9 56.55 14.72 -2.38
CA THR A 9 57.52 15.48 -1.58
C THR A 9 58.44 16.26 -2.52
N ILE A 10 58.59 17.55 -2.30
CA ILE A 10 59.59 18.37 -2.96
C ILE A 10 60.72 18.55 -1.96
N ASP A 11 61.91 18.12 -2.33
CA ASP A 11 63.17 18.37 -1.65
C ASP A 11 63.99 19.41 -2.45
N VAL A 12 64.28 20.52 -1.81
CA VAL A 12 65.12 21.57 -2.39
C VAL A 12 66.43 21.61 -1.62
N LYS A 13 67.53 21.43 -2.29
CA LYS A 13 68.87 21.59 -1.77
C LYS A 13 69.52 22.79 -2.47
N THR A 14 70.10 23.67 -1.69
CA THR A 14 70.86 24.81 -2.16
C THR A 14 72.26 24.74 -1.58
N GLU A 15 73.27 25.19 -2.36
CA GLU A 15 74.66 25.27 -1.96
C GLU A 15 75.22 26.61 -2.44
N ASP A 16 75.95 27.32 -1.55
CA ASP A 16 76.59 28.57 -1.93
C ASP A 16 78.05 28.30 -2.45
N LEU A 17 78.68 29.35 -2.97
CA LEU A 17 80.04 29.25 -3.51
C LEU A 17 81.10 28.87 -2.44
N ALA A 18 80.82 29.03 -1.19
CA ALA A 18 81.62 28.62 -0.03
C ALA A 18 81.40 27.18 0.42
N GLY A 19 80.46 26.45 -0.24
CA GLY A 19 80.13 25.07 0.09
C GLY A 19 79.08 24.91 1.22
N ASN A 20 78.47 26.00 1.69
CA ASN A 20 77.42 25.92 2.68
C ASN A 20 76.12 25.39 2.05
N GLN A 21 75.52 24.39 2.66
CA GLN A 21 74.31 23.74 2.16
C GLN A 21 73.09 24.04 3.01
N ASN A 22 71.97 24.27 2.35
CA ASN A 22 70.68 24.33 3.00
C ASN A 22 69.70 23.35 2.32
N ARG A 23 68.80 22.72 3.11
CA ARG A 23 67.82 21.78 2.60
C ARG A 23 66.43 22.11 3.14
N CYS A 24 65.42 22.12 2.27
CA CYS A 24 64.03 22.28 2.62
C CYS A 24 63.22 21.15 1.98
N SER A 25 62.32 20.53 2.73
CA SER A 25 61.42 19.51 2.27
C SER A 25 59.96 19.94 2.49
N ARG A 26 59.11 19.78 1.50
CA ARG A 26 57.67 20.05 1.61
C ARG A 26 56.88 18.88 1.03
N LYS A 27 55.87 18.44 1.77
CA LYS A 27 54.89 17.42 1.30
C LYS A 27 53.64 18.14 0.78
N PHE A 28 53.06 17.62 -0.25
CA PHE A 28 51.81 18.10 -0.83
C PHE A 28 51.07 16.96 -1.53
N THR A 29 49.76 17.12 -1.74
CA THR A 29 48.92 16.15 -2.41
C THR A 29 48.48 16.73 -3.77
N VAL A 30 48.48 15.89 -4.80
CA VAL A 30 47.81 16.16 -6.07
C VAL A 30 46.55 15.30 -6.10
N ASN A 31 45.38 15.93 -6.14
CA ASN A 31 44.07 15.27 -6.16
C ASN A 31 43.20 15.89 -7.24
N GLN A 32 43.36 15.43 -8.50
CA GLN A 32 42.65 15.93 -9.66
C GLN A 32 41.23 15.35 -9.76
N LYS A 33 41.05 14.11 -9.26
CA LYS A 33 39.71 13.44 -9.22
C LYS A 33 38.83 14.01 -8.15
N GLY A 34 39.40 14.63 -7.11
CA GLY A 34 38.66 15.12 -5.96
C GLY A 34 37.97 14.01 -5.17
N ILE A 35 36.87 14.36 -4.48
CA ILE A 35 36.07 13.43 -3.71
C ILE A 35 35.11 12.66 -4.65
N GLN A 36 35.08 11.32 -4.52
CA GLN A 36 34.09 10.49 -5.18
C GLN A 36 33.11 9.94 -4.14
N ILE A 37 31.80 9.96 -4.46
CA ILE A 37 30.74 9.48 -3.57
C ILE A 37 29.90 8.48 -4.35
N HIS A 38 29.78 7.25 -3.80
CA HIS A 38 29.04 6.16 -4.41
C HIS A 38 27.93 5.71 -3.46
N PHE A 39 26.69 5.64 -3.95
CA PHE A 39 25.59 5.07 -3.18
C PHE A 39 25.76 3.56 -3.04
N LEU A 40 25.60 3.01 -1.83
CA LEU A 40 25.88 1.59 -1.58
C LEU A 40 24.78 0.65 -2.06
N GLN A 41 23.53 1.14 -2.07
CA GLN A 41 22.36 0.34 -2.42
C GLN A 41 21.82 0.80 -3.80
N GLU A 42 22.62 0.61 -4.86
CA GLU A 42 22.26 1.02 -6.23
C GLU A 42 20.93 0.39 -6.72
N ASP A 43 20.58 -0.82 -6.21
CA ASP A 43 19.34 -1.53 -6.50
C ASP A 43 18.09 -0.84 -5.94
N LEU A 44 18.27 0.14 -5.04
CA LEU A 44 17.14 0.87 -4.43
C LEU A 44 16.66 2.06 -5.27
N LYS A 45 17.46 2.52 -6.24
CA LYS A 45 17.10 3.69 -7.05
C LYS A 45 15.78 3.46 -7.77
N GLU A 46 14.82 4.38 -7.57
CA GLU A 46 13.49 4.40 -8.21
C GLU A 46 12.59 3.19 -7.91
N LYS A 47 12.96 2.33 -6.96
CA LYS A 47 12.18 1.15 -6.58
C LYS A 47 11.31 1.37 -5.35
N GLN A 48 10.34 0.50 -5.18
CA GLN A 48 9.60 0.35 -3.93
C GLN A 48 10.32 -0.67 -3.04
N ILE A 49 10.42 -0.36 -1.75
CA ILE A 49 11.28 -1.11 -0.82
C ILE A 49 10.52 -1.38 0.47
N SER A 50 10.47 -2.65 0.85
CA SER A 50 9.85 -3.11 2.10
C SER A 50 10.86 -3.51 3.20
N THR A 51 12.16 -3.38 2.93
CA THR A 51 13.19 -3.82 3.87
C THR A 51 13.11 -3.05 5.18
N LYS A 52 12.76 -3.73 6.26
CA LYS A 52 12.75 -3.14 7.61
C LYS A 52 14.16 -2.71 8.01
N ASN A 53 14.23 -1.65 8.82
CA ASN A 53 15.50 -1.09 9.32
C ASN A 53 16.46 -0.63 8.20
N LEU A 54 15.90 -0.11 7.11
CA LEU A 54 16.69 0.40 5.99
C LEU A 54 17.59 1.54 6.45
N LYS A 55 18.91 1.35 6.30
CA LYS A 55 19.95 2.33 6.58
C LYS A 55 20.73 2.63 5.30
N PRO A 56 20.29 3.59 4.48
CA PRO A 56 21.04 4.03 3.32
C PRO A 56 22.46 4.46 3.68
N GLY A 57 23.39 4.22 2.78
CA GLY A 57 24.79 4.55 2.98
C GLY A 57 25.51 4.94 1.70
N PHE A 58 26.66 5.57 1.86
CA PHE A 58 27.54 5.99 0.78
C PHE A 58 28.96 5.54 1.08
N ARG A 59 29.69 5.12 0.04
CA ARG A 59 31.13 4.97 0.05
C ARG A 59 31.75 6.28 -0.40
N ILE A 60 32.82 6.68 0.30
CA ILE A 60 33.58 7.89 -0.03
C ILE A 60 35.01 7.48 -0.38
N GLU A 61 35.46 7.95 -1.54
CA GLU A 61 36.84 7.78 -1.99
C GLU A 61 37.48 9.17 -2.14
N SER A 62 38.54 9.40 -1.38
CA SER A 62 39.35 10.62 -1.42
C SER A 62 40.78 10.32 -0.98
N LEU A 63 41.76 11.09 -1.51
CA LEU A 63 43.14 11.06 -1.04
C LEU A 63 43.33 11.83 0.29
N GLU A 64 42.44 12.79 0.54
CA GLU A 64 42.48 13.61 1.74
C GLU A 64 41.42 13.14 2.75
N PRO A 65 41.66 13.35 4.06
CA PRO A 65 40.64 13.13 5.07
C PRO A 65 39.35 13.88 4.79
N VAL A 66 38.22 13.22 4.91
CA VAL A 66 36.89 13.76 4.56
C VAL A 66 36.04 13.91 5.81
N GLN A 67 35.36 15.05 5.91
CA GLN A 67 34.35 15.34 6.90
C GLN A 67 32.94 15.33 6.25
N VAL A 68 31.97 14.68 6.89
CA VAL A 68 30.55 14.76 6.49
C VAL A 68 29.97 16.06 7.01
N MET A 69 29.54 16.92 6.10
CA MET A 69 28.87 18.19 6.40
C MET A 69 27.38 18.02 6.64
N ALA A 70 26.76 17.09 5.89
CA ALA A 70 25.37 16.71 6.05
C ALA A 70 25.09 15.34 5.42
N PHE A 71 24.39 14.47 6.16
CA PHE A 71 23.64 13.35 5.61
C PHE A 71 22.18 13.77 5.58
N LEU A 72 21.58 13.87 4.40
CA LEU A 72 20.21 14.37 4.22
C LEU A 72 19.27 13.23 3.91
N VAL A 73 18.14 13.16 4.63
CA VAL A 73 16.98 12.31 4.32
C VAL A 73 15.78 13.23 4.18
N ASN A 74 15.14 13.22 3.03
CA ASN A 74 14.03 14.14 2.69
C ASN A 74 14.37 15.63 2.92
N GLY A 75 15.64 16.01 2.68
CA GLY A 75 16.14 17.36 2.90
C GLY A 75 16.48 17.72 4.34
N GLN A 76 16.23 16.83 5.31
CA GLN A 76 16.56 17.03 6.72
C GLN A 76 17.90 16.38 7.08
N LYS A 77 18.74 17.08 7.84
CA LYS A 77 19.97 16.51 8.37
C LYS A 77 19.65 15.38 9.34
N LYS A 78 20.34 14.25 9.18
CA LYS A 78 20.23 13.09 10.05
C LYS A 78 21.61 12.76 10.64
N GLU A 79 21.61 12.15 11.81
CA GLU A 79 22.83 11.59 12.41
C GLU A 79 23.34 10.43 11.56
N TYR A 80 24.65 10.31 11.49
CA TYR A 80 25.34 9.30 10.71
C TYR A 80 26.40 8.57 11.53
N GLN A 81 26.85 7.44 11.02
CA GLN A 81 27.96 6.67 11.58
C GLN A 81 28.90 6.23 10.46
N TRP A 82 30.19 6.26 10.78
CA TRP A 82 31.20 5.72 9.90
C TRP A 82 31.43 4.23 10.15
N LYS A 83 31.71 3.50 9.06
CA LYS A 83 32.21 2.15 9.07
C LYS A 83 33.23 2.04 7.95
N GLU A 84 34.54 2.14 8.30
CA GLU A 84 35.64 2.23 7.34
C GLU A 84 35.49 3.43 6.37
N ASP A 85 35.43 3.17 5.04
CA ASP A 85 35.23 4.14 3.98
C ASP A 85 33.76 4.46 3.68
N LYS A 86 32.85 3.92 4.51
CA LYS A 86 31.39 4.02 4.33
C LYS A 86 30.72 4.81 5.43
N VAL A 87 29.76 5.62 5.04
CA VAL A 87 28.91 6.37 5.97
C VAL A 87 27.46 5.97 5.81
N TYR A 88 26.79 5.69 6.93
CA TYR A 88 25.38 5.29 6.97
C TYR A 88 24.61 6.24 7.87
N ILE A 89 23.30 6.39 7.66
CA ILE A 89 22.46 7.01 8.67
C ILE A 89 22.51 6.16 9.94
N LYS A 90 22.49 6.82 11.11
CA LYS A 90 22.55 6.16 12.41
C LYS A 90 21.27 5.39 12.70
N ASP A 91 20.11 6.08 12.57
CA ASP A 91 18.79 5.51 12.77
C ASP A 91 18.17 5.10 11.44
N PRO A 92 17.44 3.97 11.39
CA PRO A 92 16.81 3.51 10.16
C PRO A 92 15.70 4.44 9.71
N ILE A 93 15.37 4.41 8.42
CA ILE A 93 14.16 5.04 7.89
C ILE A 93 12.95 4.28 8.43
N THR A 94 11.96 5.02 8.96
CA THR A 94 10.73 4.46 9.54
C THR A 94 9.45 4.97 8.89
N GLU A 95 9.52 6.12 8.21
CA GLU A 95 8.36 6.76 7.58
C GLU A 95 8.12 6.20 6.19
N ASN A 96 6.93 5.62 5.96
CA ASN A 96 6.51 5.15 4.66
C ASN A 96 6.25 6.33 3.71
N GLY A 97 6.51 6.12 2.42
CA GLY A 97 6.29 7.09 1.37
C GLY A 97 7.52 7.37 0.52
N LYS A 98 7.46 8.46 -0.23
CA LYS A 98 8.56 8.91 -1.08
C LYS A 98 9.73 9.36 -0.21
N CYS A 99 10.88 8.73 -0.40
CA CYS A 99 12.10 9.01 0.32
C CYS A 99 13.20 9.50 -0.63
N SER A 100 14.05 10.40 -0.13
CA SER A 100 15.25 10.83 -0.84
C SER A 100 16.42 10.92 0.09
N VAL A 101 17.61 10.52 -0.36
CA VAL A 101 18.85 10.61 0.40
C VAL A 101 19.94 11.29 -0.41
N SER A 102 20.80 12.07 0.24
CA SER A 102 22.00 12.65 -0.32
C SER A 102 23.05 12.91 0.76
N LEU A 103 24.32 12.97 0.35
CA LEU A 103 25.46 13.19 1.22
C LEU A 103 26.23 14.41 0.76
N HIS A 104 26.57 15.30 1.69
CA HIS A 104 27.45 16.45 1.47
C HIS A 104 28.71 16.28 2.32
N VAL A 105 29.85 16.37 1.70
CA VAL A 105 31.16 16.16 2.33
C VAL A 105 32.15 17.25 1.94
N LYS A 106 33.17 17.43 2.77
CA LYS A 106 34.30 18.35 2.56
C LYS A 106 35.59 17.64 2.91
N ASP A 107 36.64 17.79 2.10
CA ASP A 107 37.98 17.28 2.43
C ASP A 107 38.82 18.30 3.19
N SER A 108 39.99 17.86 3.70
CA SER A 108 40.91 18.72 4.45
C SER A 108 41.55 19.80 3.58
N ALA A 109 41.56 19.66 2.24
CA ALA A 109 42.01 20.67 1.31
C ALA A 109 40.97 21.75 1.01
N GLY A 110 39.71 21.57 1.51
CA GLY A 110 38.63 22.52 1.33
C GLY A 110 37.70 22.22 0.14
N ASN A 111 37.91 21.11 -0.59
CA ASN A 111 37.01 20.71 -1.66
C ASN A 111 35.70 20.17 -1.12
N GLU A 112 34.59 20.57 -1.70
CA GLU A 112 33.25 20.11 -1.29
C GLU A 112 32.62 19.30 -2.40
N LYS A 113 31.89 18.26 -2.01
CA LYS A 113 31.14 17.41 -2.93
C LYS A 113 29.79 17.02 -2.33
N THR A 114 28.74 17.13 -3.16
CA THR A 114 27.43 16.59 -2.85
C THR A 114 27.14 15.41 -3.77
N SER A 115 26.63 14.31 -3.22
CA SER A 115 26.20 13.17 -4.02
C SER A 115 24.99 13.52 -4.89
N GLU A 116 24.67 12.67 -5.84
CA GLU A 116 23.35 12.65 -6.46
C GLU A 116 22.27 12.48 -5.39
N LYS A 117 21.09 13.06 -5.65
CA LYS A 117 19.90 12.84 -4.83
C LYS A 117 19.25 11.52 -5.23
N ILE A 118 19.42 10.48 -4.43
CA ILE A 118 18.83 9.16 -4.65
C ILE A 118 17.38 9.18 -4.17
N GLN A 119 16.45 8.72 -5.00
CA GLN A 119 15.02 8.65 -4.69
C GLN A 119 14.54 7.20 -4.72
N PHE A 120 13.65 6.85 -3.80
CA PHE A 120 12.98 5.55 -3.72
C PHE A 120 11.65 5.70 -2.96
N PHE A 121 10.80 4.68 -3.01
CA PHE A 121 9.56 4.63 -2.25
C PHE A 121 9.71 3.59 -1.14
N TYR A 122 9.61 4.01 0.11
CA TYR A 122 9.70 3.13 1.29
C TYR A 122 8.30 2.75 1.75
N ASP A 123 8.00 1.45 1.80
CA ASP A 123 6.70 0.94 2.20
C ASP A 123 6.86 -0.38 2.97
N THR A 124 6.46 -0.37 4.23
CA THR A 124 6.46 -1.53 5.12
C THR A 124 5.04 -1.99 5.48
N GLN A 125 4.03 -1.38 4.91
CA GLN A 125 2.63 -1.73 5.14
C GLN A 125 2.26 -2.96 4.31
N LYS A 126 1.61 -3.92 4.96
CA LYS A 126 1.13 -5.11 4.26
C LYS A 126 -0.18 -4.82 3.54
N PRO A 127 -0.47 -5.54 2.45
CA PRO A 127 -1.79 -5.50 1.80
C PRO A 127 -2.92 -5.69 2.80
N VAL A 128 -3.95 -4.85 2.69
CA VAL A 128 -5.16 -4.96 3.50
C VAL A 128 -6.24 -5.67 2.71
N ILE A 129 -6.74 -6.78 3.27
CA ILE A 129 -7.82 -7.59 2.69
C ILE A 129 -9.13 -7.22 3.37
N LYS A 130 -10.11 -6.78 2.60
CA LYS A 130 -11.48 -6.57 3.07
C LYS A 130 -12.37 -7.74 2.66
N ILE A 131 -13.26 -8.14 3.57
CA ILE A 131 -14.23 -9.20 3.35
C ILE A 131 -15.62 -8.60 3.52
N GLU A 132 -16.45 -8.76 2.51
CA GLU A 132 -17.83 -8.29 2.50
C GLU A 132 -18.79 -9.47 2.49
N GLY A 133 -19.95 -9.30 3.13
CA GLY A 133 -21.02 -10.31 3.15
C GLY A 133 -21.00 -11.26 4.33
N LEU A 134 -19.99 -11.16 5.22
CA LEU A 134 -19.98 -11.87 6.52
C LEU A 134 -20.45 -10.92 7.63
N ASP A 135 -21.17 -11.46 8.60
CA ASP A 135 -21.52 -10.77 9.85
C ASP A 135 -20.38 -10.81 10.88
N GLN A 136 -20.60 -10.22 12.06
CA GLN A 136 -19.62 -10.20 13.16
C GLN A 136 -19.26 -11.59 13.70
N LYS A 137 -20.09 -12.61 13.45
CA LYS A 137 -19.85 -14.01 13.83
C LYS A 137 -19.20 -14.82 12.72
N SER A 138 -18.79 -14.17 11.64
CA SER A 138 -18.30 -14.83 10.43
C SER A 138 -19.35 -15.77 9.81
N GLU A 139 -20.62 -15.35 9.81
CA GLU A 139 -21.72 -16.07 9.20
C GLU A 139 -22.32 -15.29 8.01
N CYS A 140 -22.88 -16.01 7.07
CA CYS A 140 -23.61 -15.48 5.94
C CYS A 140 -24.82 -16.36 5.65
N GLU A 141 -25.96 -15.76 5.32
CA GLU A 141 -27.15 -16.51 4.91
C GLU A 141 -26.96 -17.10 3.50
N TYR A 142 -27.45 -18.31 3.30
CA TYR A 142 -27.49 -18.94 1.97
C TYR A 142 -28.15 -18.05 0.92
N GLY A 143 -27.54 -17.98 -0.27
CA GLY A 143 -28.02 -17.14 -1.36
C GLY A 143 -27.50 -15.69 -1.30
N LYS A 144 -26.85 -15.27 -0.23
CA LYS A 144 -26.14 -14.00 -0.18
C LYS A 144 -24.72 -14.12 -0.75
N GLN A 145 -24.22 -13.02 -1.24
CA GLN A 145 -22.91 -12.93 -1.86
C GLN A 145 -21.84 -12.65 -0.79
N ILE A 146 -20.70 -13.35 -0.89
CA ILE A 146 -19.47 -13.05 -0.16
C ILE A 146 -18.45 -12.56 -1.17
N SER A 147 -17.73 -11.49 -0.81
CA SER A 147 -16.65 -10.96 -1.63
C SER A 147 -15.40 -10.71 -0.79
N ILE A 148 -14.25 -10.89 -1.41
CA ILE A 148 -12.96 -10.40 -0.90
C ILE A 148 -12.42 -9.36 -1.85
N LEU A 149 -11.76 -8.35 -1.31
CA LEU A 149 -11.11 -7.31 -2.12
C LEU A 149 -9.83 -6.82 -1.45
N LEU A 150 -8.89 -6.41 -2.28
CA LEU A 150 -7.70 -5.67 -1.84
C LEU A 150 -8.06 -4.19 -1.75
N GLU A 151 -7.72 -3.56 -0.61
CA GLU A 151 -8.04 -2.15 -0.39
C GLU A 151 -7.28 -1.24 -1.36
N ASN A 152 -6.00 -1.54 -1.57
CA ASN A 152 -5.16 -0.80 -2.51
C ASN A 152 -5.21 -1.47 -3.90
N LYS A 153 -5.43 -0.67 -4.94
CA LYS A 153 -5.53 -1.14 -6.33
C LYS A 153 -4.22 -1.64 -6.92
N THR A 154 -3.09 -1.28 -6.33
CA THR A 154 -1.76 -1.72 -6.76
C THR A 154 -1.35 -3.06 -6.17
N ASP A 155 -2.05 -3.51 -5.12
CA ASP A 155 -1.81 -4.80 -4.49
C ASP A 155 -2.33 -5.95 -5.37
N GLN A 156 -1.74 -7.12 -5.23
CA GLN A 156 -2.09 -8.28 -6.05
C GLN A 156 -2.36 -9.50 -5.17
N TRP A 157 -3.30 -10.34 -5.62
CA TRP A 157 -3.47 -11.65 -5.06
C TRP A 157 -2.30 -12.56 -5.48
N GLU A 158 -1.60 -13.13 -4.51
CA GLU A 158 -0.61 -14.18 -4.77
C GLU A 158 -1.30 -15.55 -4.83
N LYS A 159 -2.30 -15.77 -3.95
CA LYS A 159 -3.08 -17.01 -3.90
C LYS A 159 -4.41 -16.83 -3.17
N VAL A 160 -5.46 -17.46 -3.69
CA VAL A 160 -6.77 -17.54 -3.04
C VAL A 160 -7.25 -18.98 -3.12
N ILE A 161 -7.51 -19.61 -1.95
CA ILE A 161 -7.99 -20.99 -1.85
C ILE A 161 -9.30 -20.98 -1.05
N LEU A 162 -10.36 -21.53 -1.62
CA LEU A 162 -11.62 -21.79 -0.94
C LEU A 162 -11.83 -23.30 -0.82
N ASP A 163 -11.97 -23.82 0.39
CA ASP A 163 -12.18 -25.25 0.69
C ASP A 163 -11.17 -26.17 0.00
N GLY A 164 -9.90 -25.77 -0.01
CA GLY A 164 -8.82 -26.51 -0.65
C GLY A 164 -8.72 -26.33 -2.17
N LYS A 165 -9.65 -25.61 -2.81
CA LYS A 165 -9.62 -25.36 -4.25
C LYS A 165 -9.09 -23.95 -4.55
N GLU A 166 -8.09 -23.88 -5.40
CA GLU A 166 -7.52 -22.62 -5.86
C GLU A 166 -8.49 -21.87 -6.78
N GLN A 167 -8.63 -20.56 -6.55
CA GLN A 167 -9.52 -19.69 -7.29
C GLN A 167 -8.76 -18.93 -8.38
N LYS A 168 -9.46 -18.58 -9.47
CA LYS A 168 -8.88 -17.72 -10.52
C LYS A 168 -8.67 -16.30 -9.99
N LEU A 169 -7.51 -15.72 -10.28
CA LEU A 169 -7.06 -14.40 -9.80
C LEU A 169 -7.21 -13.36 -10.91
N GLU A 170 -8.41 -13.15 -11.42
CA GLU A 170 -8.63 -12.27 -12.59
C GLU A 170 -8.82 -10.79 -12.20
N HIS A 171 -9.17 -10.50 -10.91
CA HIS A 171 -9.52 -9.15 -10.46
C HIS A 171 -9.11 -8.91 -9.02
N HIS A 172 -9.02 -7.62 -8.60
CA HIS A 172 -8.82 -7.23 -7.20
C HIS A 172 -9.94 -7.68 -6.28
N LYS A 173 -11.15 -7.87 -6.81
CA LYS A 173 -12.33 -8.37 -6.10
C LYS A 173 -12.72 -9.73 -6.62
N ILE A 174 -12.79 -10.72 -5.72
CA ILE A 174 -13.30 -12.06 -6.01
C ILE A 174 -14.61 -12.23 -5.25
N THR A 175 -15.59 -12.82 -5.91
CA THR A 175 -16.97 -12.92 -5.40
C THR A 175 -17.50 -14.34 -5.57
N TRP A 176 -18.12 -14.85 -4.52
CA TRP A 176 -18.85 -16.12 -4.53
C TRP A 176 -20.31 -15.87 -4.28
N LYS A 177 -21.15 -16.50 -5.11
CA LYS A 177 -22.60 -16.59 -4.95
C LYS A 177 -22.96 -18.05 -4.69
N GLU A 178 -23.98 -18.29 -3.88
CA GLU A 178 -24.56 -19.63 -3.70
C GLU A 178 -23.58 -20.69 -3.16
N LEU A 179 -22.71 -20.31 -2.24
CA LEU A 179 -21.93 -21.30 -1.50
C LEU A 179 -22.87 -22.23 -0.70
N ALA A 180 -22.57 -23.53 -0.69
CA ALA A 180 -23.37 -24.52 0.01
C ALA A 180 -23.51 -24.19 1.52
N PRO A 181 -24.64 -24.50 2.15
CA PRO A 181 -24.71 -24.37 3.61
C PRO A 181 -23.68 -25.27 4.31
N GLY A 182 -22.99 -24.70 5.30
CA GLY A 182 -21.95 -25.40 6.03
C GLY A 182 -20.78 -24.53 6.42
N LYS A 183 -19.71 -25.15 6.88
CA LYS A 183 -18.46 -24.51 7.25
C LYS A 183 -17.54 -24.45 6.04
N HIS A 184 -16.97 -23.25 5.80
CA HIS A 184 -16.02 -22.99 4.72
C HIS A 184 -14.71 -22.45 5.28
N VAL A 185 -13.63 -22.69 4.57
CA VAL A 185 -12.28 -22.21 4.90
C VAL A 185 -11.70 -21.47 3.70
N LEU A 186 -11.32 -20.22 3.93
CA LEU A 186 -10.69 -19.36 2.95
C LEU A 186 -9.25 -19.08 3.36
N HIS A 187 -8.30 -19.33 2.46
CA HIS A 187 -6.89 -19.00 2.64
C HIS A 187 -6.47 -17.98 1.58
N LEU A 188 -5.99 -16.82 2.03
CA LEU A 188 -5.74 -15.64 1.24
C LEU A 188 -4.28 -15.22 1.35
N LYS A 189 -3.60 -15.08 0.22
CA LYS A 189 -2.26 -14.51 0.13
C LYS A 189 -2.26 -13.34 -0.83
N ALA A 190 -1.73 -12.21 -0.38
CA ALA A 190 -1.60 -10.99 -1.17
C ALA A 190 -0.20 -10.41 -1.03
N VAL A 191 0.24 -9.68 -2.04
CA VAL A 191 1.53 -9.01 -2.10
C VAL A 191 1.35 -7.62 -2.71
N ASP A 192 2.08 -6.63 -2.19
CA ASP A 192 2.16 -5.29 -2.76
C ASP A 192 3.38 -5.14 -3.69
N GLN A 193 3.54 -3.96 -4.29
CA GLN A 193 4.67 -3.66 -5.16
C GLN A 193 6.01 -3.58 -4.42
N ALA A 194 6.00 -3.31 -3.11
CA ALA A 194 7.20 -3.31 -2.27
C ALA A 194 7.61 -4.73 -1.83
N GLY A 195 6.77 -5.74 -2.07
CA GLY A 195 6.99 -7.11 -1.67
C GLY A 195 6.50 -7.46 -0.26
N ASN A 196 5.75 -6.55 0.41
CA ASN A 196 5.09 -6.89 1.67
C ASN A 196 3.98 -7.90 1.42
N LYS A 197 3.85 -8.90 2.32
CA LYS A 197 2.91 -9.99 2.15
C LYS A 197 1.91 -10.07 3.29
N THR A 198 0.66 -10.34 2.93
CA THR A 198 -0.41 -10.75 3.84
C THR A 198 -0.74 -12.21 3.58
N ASP A 199 -0.78 -13.00 4.65
CA ASP A 199 -1.22 -14.40 4.65
C ASP A 199 -2.28 -14.56 5.71
N GLN A 200 -3.53 -14.82 5.31
CA GLN A 200 -4.69 -14.85 6.19
C GLN A 200 -5.54 -16.08 5.93
N ARG A 201 -5.94 -16.77 7.02
CA ARG A 201 -6.87 -17.89 6.97
C ARG A 201 -8.13 -17.56 7.74
N ILE A 202 -9.28 -17.74 7.12
CA ILE A 202 -10.59 -17.38 7.65
C ILE A 202 -11.49 -18.60 7.57
N THR A 203 -12.21 -18.85 8.66
CA THR A 203 -13.28 -19.84 8.69
C THR A 203 -14.59 -19.11 8.84
N PHE A 204 -15.57 -19.42 7.98
CA PHE A 204 -16.90 -18.85 8.04
C PHE A 204 -17.96 -19.92 7.81
N LYS A 205 -19.23 -19.57 8.08
CA LYS A 205 -20.36 -20.50 7.98
C LYS A 205 -21.48 -19.93 7.14
N ILE A 206 -21.98 -20.72 6.20
CA ILE A 206 -23.20 -20.42 5.46
C ILE A 206 -24.37 -21.07 6.20
N THR A 207 -25.31 -20.23 6.64
CA THR A 207 -26.51 -20.68 7.36
C THR A 207 -27.67 -20.85 6.39
N LYS A 208 -28.48 -21.92 6.60
CA LYS A 208 -29.75 -22.07 5.87
C LYS A 208 -30.73 -21.00 6.32
N VAL A 209 -31.40 -20.33 5.39
CA VAL A 209 -32.55 -19.52 5.71
C VAL A 209 -33.69 -20.50 6.05
N LEU A 210 -33.99 -20.67 7.32
CA LEU A 210 -35.24 -21.33 7.71
C LEU A 210 -36.38 -20.39 7.31
N PRO A 211 -37.38 -20.85 6.51
CA PRO A 211 -38.54 -20.04 6.22
C PRO A 211 -39.16 -19.62 7.56
N LYS A 212 -39.33 -18.32 7.80
CA LYS A 212 -40.09 -17.85 8.96
C LYS A 212 -41.42 -18.54 8.90
N ALA A 213 -41.76 -19.34 9.91
CA ALA A 213 -43.04 -19.97 10.03
C ALA A 213 -44.09 -18.88 9.88
N VAL A 214 -44.84 -18.91 8.79
CA VAL A 214 -46.01 -18.07 8.61
C VAL A 214 -46.96 -18.51 9.75
N LYS A 215 -47.12 -17.67 10.78
CA LYS A 215 -48.16 -17.87 11.77
C LYS A 215 -49.46 -17.85 10.98
N GLN A 216 -50.01 -19.06 10.74
CA GLN A 216 -51.37 -19.16 10.23
C GLN A 216 -52.28 -18.43 11.21
N ILE A 217 -52.76 -17.28 10.78
CA ILE A 217 -53.85 -16.61 11.49
C ILE A 217 -55.06 -17.52 11.29
N VAL A 218 -55.35 -18.36 12.30
CA VAL A 218 -56.60 -19.08 12.34
C VAL A 218 -57.68 -18.03 12.58
N VAL A 219 -58.32 -17.59 11.52
CA VAL A 219 -59.53 -16.81 11.61
C VAL A 219 -60.62 -17.76 12.13
N LYS A 220 -60.94 -17.66 13.41
CA LYS A 220 -62.15 -18.31 13.96
C LYS A 220 -63.32 -17.67 13.26
N GLN A 221 -63.98 -18.45 12.36
CA GLN A 221 -65.30 -18.11 11.89
C GLN A 221 -66.27 -18.18 13.06
N ASP A 222 -66.69 -17.04 13.57
CA ASP A 222 -67.81 -16.94 14.48
C ASP A 222 -69.07 -17.35 13.75
N LYS A 223 -69.76 -18.39 14.31
CA LYS A 223 -71.04 -18.88 13.81
C LYS A 223 -72.09 -17.76 13.87
N ILE A 224 -72.57 -17.34 12.67
CA ILE A 224 -73.74 -16.47 12.57
C ILE A 224 -74.96 -17.25 13.06
N PRO A 225 -75.76 -16.77 14.04
CA PRO A 225 -77.02 -17.42 14.48
C PRO A 225 -78.04 -17.23 13.36
N SER A 226 -78.65 -18.36 12.95
CA SER A 226 -79.78 -18.42 12.07
C SER A 226 -81.03 -17.78 12.72
N LYS A 227 -81.58 -16.73 12.11
CA LYS A 227 -82.95 -16.30 12.33
C LYS A 227 -83.78 -16.61 11.13
N LYS A 228 -84.80 -17.38 11.38
CA LYS A 228 -85.92 -17.68 10.47
C LYS A 228 -86.84 -16.48 10.33
N ASP A 229 -87.43 -16.50 9.15
CA ASP A 229 -88.82 -16.04 8.77
C ASP A 229 -89.04 -14.59 8.34
N GLU A 230 -89.38 -14.55 7.10
CA GLU A 230 -90.58 -13.98 6.38
C GLU A 230 -90.49 -12.50 5.92
N LYS A 231 -90.58 -12.26 4.66
CA LYS A 231 -91.71 -11.94 3.78
C LYS A 231 -91.26 -11.35 2.43
N LYS A 232 -91.95 -11.80 1.42
CA LYS A 232 -91.84 -11.33 0.00
C LYS A 232 -92.09 -9.83 -0.14
N GLN A 233 -91.25 -9.19 -1.04
CA GLN A 233 -91.76 -8.13 -1.90
C GLN A 233 -90.91 -7.99 -3.17
N LYS A 234 -91.58 -7.73 -4.26
CA LYS A 234 -91.21 -7.76 -5.67
C LYS A 234 -90.22 -6.64 -6.08
N HIS A 235 -89.44 -6.97 -7.13
CA HIS A 235 -88.62 -6.23 -8.07
C HIS A 235 -88.83 -4.72 -8.30
N PRO A 236 -87.90 -3.95 -8.94
CA PRO A 236 -87.20 -4.33 -10.16
C PRO A 236 -85.73 -3.97 -10.22
N ASP A 237 -85.12 -4.59 -11.23
CA ASP A 237 -83.88 -4.38 -11.94
C ASP A 237 -83.10 -3.09 -11.75
N LEU A 238 -81.79 -3.25 -11.44
CA LEU A 238 -80.79 -2.39 -12.04
C LEU A 238 -79.45 -3.12 -12.11
N TRP A 239 -78.98 -3.23 -13.29
CA TRP A 239 -77.63 -3.62 -13.70
C TRP A 239 -76.57 -2.66 -13.14
N ILE A 240 -75.48 -3.12 -12.59
CA ILE A 240 -74.16 -2.50 -12.63
C ILE A 240 -73.09 -3.55 -12.25
N LEU A 241 -72.47 -4.08 -13.24
CA LEU A 241 -71.08 -4.00 -13.65
C LEU A 241 -70.00 -4.30 -12.61
N PHE A 242 -69.33 -5.41 -12.89
CA PHE A 242 -67.95 -5.74 -12.59
C PHE A 242 -67.02 -4.56 -12.60
N LEU A 243 -66.10 -4.45 -11.62
CA LEU A 243 -64.74 -4.04 -11.83
C LEU A 243 -63.80 -4.75 -10.88
N ILE A 244 -63.00 -5.55 -11.50
CA ILE A 244 -61.83 -6.26 -11.04
C ILE A 244 -60.76 -5.29 -10.52
N GLY A 245 -60.22 -5.59 -9.34
CA GLY A 245 -59.14 -4.83 -8.78
C GLY A 245 -57.84 -4.90 -9.56
N THR A 246 -57.28 -3.78 -9.81
CA THR A 246 -55.95 -3.62 -10.43
C THR A 246 -54.91 -3.39 -9.36
N SER A 247 -53.89 -4.18 -9.47
CA SER A 247 -52.61 -4.08 -8.75
C SER A 247 -51.97 -2.68 -8.86
N ILE A 248 -51.60 -2.13 -7.74
CA ILE A 248 -50.80 -0.89 -7.71
C ILE A 248 -49.34 -1.27 -7.90
N PHE A 249 -48.82 -0.98 -9.08
CA PHE A 249 -47.38 -0.90 -9.33
C PHE A 249 -46.88 0.48 -8.94
N VAL A 250 -46.05 0.53 -7.87
CA VAL A 250 -45.31 1.73 -7.54
C VAL A 250 -43.95 1.61 -8.22
N SER A 251 -43.77 2.30 -9.33
CA SER A 251 -42.45 2.49 -9.95
C SER A 251 -41.86 3.80 -9.45
N VAL A 252 -40.78 3.68 -8.64
CA VAL A 252 -39.95 4.82 -8.25
C VAL A 252 -38.96 5.09 -9.38
N LYS A 253 -39.19 6.17 -10.15
CA LYS A 253 -38.19 6.73 -11.07
C LYS A 253 -37.22 7.62 -10.26
N MET A 254 -35.99 7.16 -10.09
CA MET A 254 -34.88 8.02 -9.65
C MET A 254 -34.39 8.84 -10.86
N PHE A 255 -34.57 10.15 -10.78
CA PHE A 255 -33.92 11.10 -11.67
C PHE A 255 -32.52 11.40 -11.18
N CYS A 256 -31.50 10.97 -11.92
CA CYS A 256 -30.14 11.40 -11.72
C CYS A 256 -29.88 12.61 -12.62
N SER A 257 -29.83 13.83 -12.06
CA SER A 257 -29.47 15.04 -12.81
C SER A 257 -27.95 15.18 -12.86
N TYR A 258 -27.39 15.00 -14.02
CA TYR A 258 -26.00 15.29 -14.36
C TYR A 258 -25.81 16.79 -14.60
N ARG A 259 -25.15 17.49 -13.70
CA ARG A 259 -24.78 18.90 -13.85
C ARG A 259 -23.34 19.01 -14.36
N LYS A 260 -23.21 19.31 -15.64
CA LYS A 260 -21.96 19.65 -16.31
C LYS A 260 -21.63 21.10 -15.98
N SER A 261 -20.59 21.38 -15.19
CA SER A 261 -20.05 22.73 -15.07
C SER A 261 -18.88 22.90 -16.03
N ARG A 262 -19.08 23.74 -17.03
CA ARG A 262 -18.01 24.45 -17.76
C ARG A 262 -17.66 25.68 -16.95
N HIS A 263 -16.37 25.93 -16.77
CA HIS A 263 -15.77 27.28 -16.74
C HIS A 263 -14.29 27.13 -16.97
N SER A 264 -13.93 27.74 -18.06
CA SER A 264 -12.94 28.75 -18.49
C SER A 264 -11.54 28.61 -17.88
#